data_d50e0283699ca7da5ecbaaf8f119dbe2
#
_entry.id   d50e0283699ca7da5ecbaaf8f119dbe2
#
_cell.length_a   1.000
_cell.length_b   1.000
_cell.length_c   1.000
_cell.angle_alpha   90.00
_cell.angle_beta   90.00
_cell.angle_gamma   90.00
#
_symmetry.space_group_name_H-M   'P 1'
#
loop_
_entity.id
_entity.type
_entity.pdbx_description
1 polymer ?
#
loop_
_entity_poly.entity_id
_entity_poly.type
_entity_poly.pdbx_seq_one_letter_code
_entity_poly.pdbx_strand_id
1 'polypeptide(L)'
;MTMTVIRAAIYARTSSSGAQENRQSTERQVIDLTDYAKRNAMSVCKTFEEHISGAKKNHERPVLQECLAFCVEEKIDVLLLSELSRLGRNVDEVLANIRFAKENHLNIYFQKEGISIYGSDGKENPYLTIMIAVLGTCAQMERESIHYRLASGRKVYVDKNLATTGKSGLGRKVGYRKPVETKKEEYKEVFKLLKAGYPIRKVAKLTDVSESTVKRLKKEFCVC
;
A
#
# COMPACT_ATOMS: atom_id res chain seq x y z
N MET A 1 -44.72 4.35 -11.56
CA MET A 1 -43.28 4.10 -11.76
C MET A 1 -42.62 4.05 -10.39
N THR A 2 -42.28 2.87 -9.93
CA THR A 2 -41.52 2.69 -8.69
C THR A 2 -40.11 3.29 -8.91
N MET A 3 -39.84 4.41 -8.28
CA MET A 3 -38.47 4.95 -8.26
C MET A 3 -37.57 3.92 -7.55
N THR A 4 -36.73 3.23 -8.30
CA THR A 4 -35.73 2.34 -7.74
C THR A 4 -34.69 3.23 -7.04
N VAL A 5 -34.62 3.16 -5.72
CA VAL A 5 -33.66 3.93 -4.93
C VAL A 5 -32.28 3.36 -5.21
N ILE A 6 -31.36 4.17 -5.67
CA ILE A 6 -29.96 3.79 -5.92
C ILE A 6 -29.30 3.42 -4.58
N ARG A 7 -28.82 2.19 -4.48
CA ARG A 7 -28.12 1.69 -3.29
C ARG A 7 -26.64 2.06 -3.37
N ALA A 8 -26.13 2.72 -2.35
CA ALA A 8 -24.76 3.19 -2.29
C ALA A 8 -23.99 2.58 -1.11
N ALA A 9 -22.71 2.36 -1.29
CA ALA A 9 -21.75 2.15 -0.20
C ALA A 9 -20.72 3.28 -0.21
N ILE A 10 -20.12 3.57 0.95
CA ILE A 10 -19.06 4.57 1.10
C ILE A 10 -17.79 3.87 1.57
N TYR A 11 -16.67 4.19 0.95
CA TYR A 11 -15.37 3.80 1.44
C TYR A 11 -14.47 5.03 1.64
N ALA A 12 -13.96 5.19 2.86
CA ALA A 12 -13.06 6.27 3.25
C ALA A 12 -11.75 5.70 3.78
N ARG A 13 -10.62 6.37 3.48
CA ARG A 13 -9.30 5.95 3.93
C ARG A 13 -8.41 7.11 4.32
N THR A 14 -7.68 6.94 5.42
CA THR A 14 -6.61 7.85 5.83
C THR A 14 -5.32 7.11 6.14
N SER A 15 -4.20 7.84 6.18
CA SER A 15 -2.91 7.29 6.58
C SER A 15 -2.88 7.02 8.08
N SER A 16 -2.12 6.01 8.52
CA SER A 16 -1.99 5.65 9.94
C SER A 16 -1.09 6.59 10.77
N SER A 17 -0.47 7.60 10.16
CA SER A 17 0.41 8.55 10.84
C SER A 17 -0.40 9.75 11.36
N GLY A 18 -0.59 9.83 12.68
CA GLY A 18 -1.28 10.94 13.37
C GLY A 18 -2.75 10.61 13.74
N ALA A 19 -2.97 9.97 14.89
CA ALA A 19 -4.27 9.38 15.23
C ALA A 19 -5.45 10.35 15.35
N GLN A 20 -5.24 11.63 15.71
CA GLN A 20 -6.33 12.60 15.86
C GLN A 20 -6.66 13.35 14.56
N GLU A 21 -5.66 13.83 13.82
CA GLU A 21 -5.87 14.50 12.51
C GLU A 21 -6.49 13.56 11.47
N ASN A 22 -6.17 12.27 11.54
CA ASN A 22 -6.64 11.27 10.59
C ASN A 22 -8.09 10.86 10.80
N ARG A 23 -8.61 10.84 12.05
CA ARG A 23 -10.03 10.60 12.31
C ARG A 23 -10.89 11.72 11.71
N GLN A 24 -10.53 12.97 11.96
CA GLN A 24 -11.23 14.13 11.38
C GLN A 24 -11.23 14.08 9.85
N SER A 25 -10.12 13.63 9.22
CA SER A 25 -10.04 13.50 7.76
C SER A 25 -10.95 12.38 7.21
N THR A 26 -11.13 11.24 7.94
CA THR A 26 -12.02 10.16 7.51
C THR A 26 -13.48 10.56 7.72
N GLU A 27 -13.81 11.10 8.88
CA GLU A 27 -15.15 11.62 9.19
C GLU A 27 -15.59 12.66 8.17
N ARG A 28 -14.71 13.58 7.79
CA ARG A 28 -14.99 14.58 6.76
C ARG A 28 -15.30 13.96 5.40
N GLN A 29 -14.51 12.97 4.96
CA GLN A 29 -14.78 12.23 3.72
C GLN A 29 -16.16 11.55 3.77
N VAL A 30 -16.51 10.92 4.89
CA VAL A 30 -17.80 10.26 5.07
C VAL A 30 -18.95 11.26 5.04
N ILE A 31 -18.81 12.41 5.71
CA ILE A 31 -19.83 13.47 5.69
C ILE A 31 -20.03 14.00 4.26
N ASP A 32 -18.96 14.37 3.57
CA ASP A 32 -19.02 14.91 2.20
C ASP A 32 -19.67 13.91 1.22
N LEU A 33 -19.33 12.61 1.32
CA LEU A 33 -19.90 11.55 0.48
C LEU A 33 -21.36 11.23 0.84
N THR A 34 -21.70 11.29 2.13
CA THR A 34 -23.10 11.13 2.59
C THR A 34 -23.98 12.27 2.09
N ASP A 35 -23.50 13.49 2.14
CA ASP A 35 -24.23 14.63 1.62
C ASP A 35 -24.36 14.61 0.09
N TYR A 36 -23.35 14.08 -0.59
CA TYR A 36 -23.46 13.80 -2.03
C TYR A 36 -24.54 12.75 -2.30
N ALA A 37 -24.55 11.64 -1.56
CA ALA A 37 -25.56 10.59 -1.71
C ALA A 37 -26.97 11.12 -1.48
N LYS A 38 -27.20 11.92 -0.43
CA LYS A 38 -28.49 12.56 -0.15
C LYS A 38 -28.95 13.46 -1.29
N ARG A 39 -28.06 14.32 -1.80
CA ARG A 39 -28.39 15.24 -2.92
C ARG A 39 -28.76 14.51 -4.20
N ASN A 40 -28.24 13.28 -4.40
CA ASN A 40 -28.52 12.45 -5.57
C ASN A 40 -29.56 11.36 -5.30
N ALA A 41 -30.37 11.46 -4.24
CA ALA A 41 -31.40 10.51 -3.86
C ALA A 41 -30.91 9.05 -3.76
N MET A 42 -29.67 8.85 -3.28
CA MET A 42 -29.06 7.55 -3.04
C MET A 42 -29.28 7.12 -1.58
N SER A 43 -29.48 5.82 -1.36
CA SER A 43 -29.53 5.22 -0.02
C SER A 43 -28.16 4.62 0.34
N VAL A 44 -27.51 5.17 1.37
CA VAL A 44 -26.23 4.63 1.86
C VAL A 44 -26.51 3.39 2.71
N CYS A 45 -26.11 2.22 2.24
CA CYS A 45 -26.32 0.93 2.92
C CYS A 45 -25.24 0.66 3.98
N LYS A 46 -23.98 0.94 3.68
CA LYS A 46 -22.86 0.73 4.60
C LYS A 46 -21.70 1.69 4.33
N THR A 47 -21.01 2.07 5.39
CA THR A 47 -19.78 2.88 5.32
C THR A 47 -18.62 2.05 5.82
N PHE A 48 -17.50 2.10 5.11
CA PHE A 48 -16.26 1.42 5.43
C PHE A 48 -15.16 2.45 5.64
N GLU A 49 -14.50 2.36 6.79
CA GLU A 49 -13.41 3.27 7.14
C GLU A 49 -12.12 2.50 7.38
N GLU A 50 -11.05 2.89 6.69
CA GLU A 50 -9.74 2.23 6.78
C GLU A 50 -8.66 3.22 7.22
N HIS A 51 -7.98 2.89 8.33
CA HIS A 51 -6.85 3.64 8.85
C HIS A 51 -5.55 2.89 8.57
N ILE A 52 -5.03 3.00 7.35
CA ILE A 52 -3.87 2.23 6.91
C ILE A 52 -2.98 3.06 5.98
N SER A 53 -1.66 2.81 6.05
CA SER A 53 -0.70 3.44 5.14
C SER A 53 -1.05 3.13 3.67
N GLY A 54 -1.07 4.17 2.83
CA GLY A 54 -1.25 4.01 1.39
C GLY A 54 -0.14 3.19 0.71
N ALA A 55 0.95 2.86 1.42
CA ALA A 55 2.03 2.01 0.92
C ALA A 55 1.71 0.51 0.94
N LYS A 56 0.67 0.06 1.68
CA LYS A 56 0.28 -1.36 1.72
C LYS A 56 -0.41 -1.81 0.43
N LYS A 57 -0.12 -3.03 0.00
CA LYS A 57 -0.71 -3.67 -1.19
C LYS A 57 -2.20 -3.95 -0.98
N ASN A 58 -2.97 -4.15 -2.07
CA ASN A 58 -4.40 -4.42 -2.00
C ASN A 58 -4.76 -5.59 -1.07
N HIS A 59 -4.02 -6.71 -1.13
CA HIS A 59 -4.26 -7.87 -0.26
C HIS A 59 -3.96 -7.58 1.23
N GLU A 60 -3.25 -6.48 1.52
CA GLU A 60 -2.98 -5.99 2.88
C GLU A 60 -4.03 -4.95 3.33
N ARG A 61 -5.09 -4.73 2.53
CA ARG A 61 -6.18 -3.78 2.77
C ARG A 61 -7.49 -4.52 3.01
N PRO A 62 -7.66 -5.13 4.18
CA PRO A 62 -8.80 -6.01 4.45
C PRO A 62 -10.14 -5.28 4.35
N VAL A 63 -10.20 -4.01 4.78
CA VAL A 63 -11.44 -3.22 4.74
C VAL A 63 -11.86 -2.88 3.32
N LEU A 64 -10.92 -2.60 2.41
CA LEU A 64 -11.24 -2.39 1.00
C LEU A 64 -11.76 -3.69 0.37
N GLN A 65 -11.14 -4.83 0.67
CA GLN A 65 -11.60 -6.13 0.15
C GLN A 65 -12.98 -6.48 0.68
N GLU A 66 -13.23 -6.26 1.99
CA GLU A 66 -14.56 -6.42 2.59
C GLU A 66 -15.59 -5.51 1.92
N CYS A 67 -15.23 -4.25 1.67
CA CYS A 67 -16.10 -3.28 1.00
C CYS A 67 -16.50 -3.75 -0.41
N LEU A 68 -15.51 -4.18 -1.21
CA LEU A 68 -15.77 -4.65 -2.57
C LEU A 68 -16.60 -5.93 -2.58
N ALA A 69 -16.32 -6.89 -1.68
CA ALA A 69 -17.12 -8.10 -1.53
C ALA A 69 -18.57 -7.78 -1.12
N PHE A 70 -18.76 -6.91 -0.12
CA PHE A 70 -20.07 -6.45 0.30
C PHE A 70 -20.85 -5.80 -0.85
N CYS A 71 -20.19 -4.98 -1.65
CA CYS A 71 -20.86 -4.34 -2.79
C CYS A 71 -21.41 -5.35 -3.80
N VAL A 72 -20.70 -6.44 -4.03
CA VAL A 72 -21.11 -7.52 -4.94
C VAL A 72 -22.24 -8.36 -4.31
N GLU A 73 -22.06 -8.81 -3.05
CA GLU A 73 -23.03 -9.66 -2.34
C GLU A 73 -24.37 -8.96 -2.14
N GLU A 74 -24.35 -7.70 -1.74
CA GLU A 74 -25.53 -6.90 -1.48
C GLU A 74 -26.08 -6.17 -2.72
N LYS A 75 -25.49 -6.39 -3.88
CA LYS A 75 -25.89 -5.75 -5.15
C LYS A 75 -26.00 -4.22 -5.01
N ILE A 76 -24.91 -3.62 -4.53
CA ILE A 76 -24.80 -2.17 -4.43
C ILE A 76 -24.63 -1.58 -5.84
N ASP A 77 -25.42 -0.55 -6.15
CA ASP A 77 -25.38 0.10 -7.47
C ASP A 77 -24.12 0.97 -7.62
N VAL A 78 -23.72 1.67 -6.55
CA VAL A 78 -22.58 2.58 -6.62
C VAL A 78 -21.74 2.59 -5.34
N LEU A 79 -20.42 2.48 -5.50
CA LEU A 79 -19.43 2.70 -4.46
C LEU A 79 -18.91 4.14 -4.55
N LEU A 80 -19.07 4.90 -3.46
CA LEU A 80 -18.65 6.30 -3.38
C LEU A 80 -17.28 6.42 -2.74
N LEU A 81 -16.37 7.11 -3.39
CA LEU A 81 -14.99 7.38 -2.96
C LEU A 81 -14.70 8.88 -3.03
N SER A 82 -13.91 9.40 -2.09
CA SER A 82 -13.51 10.81 -2.12
C SER A 82 -12.59 11.14 -3.30
N GLU A 83 -11.68 10.24 -3.65
CA GLU A 83 -10.74 10.39 -4.78
C GLU A 83 -10.20 9.04 -5.26
N LEU A 84 -9.66 9.00 -6.46
CA LEU A 84 -9.12 7.80 -7.11
C LEU A 84 -8.03 7.12 -6.29
N SER A 85 -7.20 7.88 -5.58
CA SER A 85 -6.12 7.36 -4.72
C SER A 85 -6.62 6.50 -3.56
N ARG A 86 -7.91 6.51 -3.25
CA ARG A 86 -8.53 5.64 -2.25
C ARG A 86 -8.69 4.21 -2.75
N LEU A 87 -8.87 4.04 -4.06
CA LEU A 87 -9.08 2.73 -4.67
C LEU A 87 -7.79 1.91 -4.81
N GLY A 88 -6.62 2.55 -4.98
CA GLY A 88 -5.32 1.89 -5.09
C GLY A 88 -4.17 2.85 -4.79
N ARG A 89 -2.99 2.32 -4.51
CA ARG A 89 -1.76 3.11 -4.27
C ARG A 89 -0.96 3.40 -5.53
N ASN A 90 -1.20 2.62 -6.57
CA ASN A 90 -0.61 2.75 -7.89
C ASN A 90 -1.66 2.46 -8.95
N VAL A 91 -1.30 2.77 -10.21
CA VAL A 91 -2.20 2.62 -11.35
C VAL A 91 -2.64 1.19 -11.55
N ASP A 92 -1.75 0.22 -11.37
CA ASP A 92 -2.05 -1.20 -11.58
C ASP A 92 -3.12 -1.70 -10.61
N GLU A 93 -3.04 -1.30 -9.33
CA GLU A 93 -4.04 -1.64 -8.32
C GLU A 93 -5.38 -0.95 -8.58
N VAL A 94 -5.36 0.33 -8.99
CA VAL A 94 -6.58 1.06 -9.39
C VAL A 94 -7.23 0.37 -10.58
N LEU A 95 -6.47 0.01 -11.62
CA LEU A 95 -6.96 -0.70 -12.79
C LEU A 95 -7.53 -2.08 -12.43
N ALA A 96 -6.86 -2.83 -11.55
CA ALA A 96 -7.34 -4.13 -11.09
C ALA A 96 -8.70 -4.01 -10.38
N ASN A 97 -8.85 -3.03 -9.47
CA ASN A 97 -10.10 -2.81 -8.74
C ASN A 97 -11.21 -2.26 -9.65
N ILE A 98 -10.89 -1.43 -10.64
CA ILE A 98 -11.86 -0.97 -11.66
C ILE A 98 -12.32 -2.14 -12.53
N ARG A 99 -11.39 -3.04 -12.93
CA ARG A 99 -11.74 -4.24 -13.69
C ARG A 99 -12.68 -5.13 -12.89
N PHE A 100 -12.35 -5.38 -11.62
CA PHE A 100 -13.22 -6.13 -10.71
C PHE A 100 -14.63 -5.52 -10.61
N ALA A 101 -14.71 -4.18 -10.46
CA ALA A 101 -15.98 -3.48 -10.40
C ALA A 101 -16.78 -3.64 -11.72
N LYS A 102 -16.14 -3.54 -12.88
CA LYS A 102 -16.77 -3.74 -14.18
C LYS A 102 -17.29 -5.16 -14.36
N GLU A 103 -16.52 -6.17 -13.98
CA GLU A 103 -16.91 -7.60 -14.05
C GLU A 103 -18.14 -7.91 -13.19
N ASN A 104 -18.34 -7.14 -12.12
CA ASN A 104 -19.46 -7.29 -11.19
C ASN A 104 -20.57 -6.22 -11.37
N HIS A 105 -20.53 -5.44 -12.44
CA HIS A 105 -21.49 -4.36 -12.73
C HIS A 105 -21.63 -3.32 -11.62
N LEU A 106 -20.60 -3.16 -10.79
CA LEU A 106 -20.53 -2.16 -9.73
C LEU A 106 -20.04 -0.82 -10.30
N ASN A 107 -20.84 0.23 -10.17
CA ASN A 107 -20.35 1.57 -10.50
C ASN A 107 -19.48 2.09 -9.35
N ILE A 108 -18.41 2.83 -9.66
CA ILE A 108 -17.59 3.54 -8.67
C ILE A 108 -17.58 5.02 -9.06
N TYR A 109 -17.91 5.88 -8.11
CA TYR A 109 -17.86 7.33 -8.27
C TYR A 109 -16.74 7.94 -7.45
N PHE A 110 -15.94 8.79 -8.08
CA PHE A 110 -14.82 9.53 -7.49
C PHE A 110 -15.20 11.00 -7.36
N GLN A 111 -15.50 11.44 -6.14
CA GLN A 111 -16.09 12.76 -5.88
C GLN A 111 -15.18 13.92 -6.30
N LYS A 112 -13.89 13.83 -5.98
CA LYS A 112 -12.91 14.91 -6.29
C LYS A 112 -12.70 15.10 -7.79
N GLU A 113 -12.68 13.98 -8.51
CA GLU A 113 -12.53 13.98 -9.96
C GLU A 113 -13.85 14.22 -10.70
N GLY A 114 -15.00 14.04 -10.02
CA GLY A 114 -16.32 14.17 -10.61
C GLY A 114 -16.64 13.11 -11.69
N ILE A 115 -16.02 11.93 -11.58
CA ILE A 115 -16.08 10.87 -12.60
C ILE A 115 -16.54 9.55 -11.99
N SER A 116 -17.33 8.79 -12.79
CA SER A 116 -17.72 7.41 -12.47
C SER A 116 -17.27 6.43 -13.55
N ILE A 117 -17.28 5.13 -13.24
CA ILE A 117 -16.97 4.07 -14.22
C ILE A 117 -17.99 4.08 -15.36
N TYR A 118 -19.27 4.19 -15.01
CA TYR A 118 -20.36 4.26 -15.98
C TYR A 118 -21.01 5.64 -15.95
N GLY A 119 -21.34 6.16 -17.12
CA GLY A 119 -22.14 7.37 -17.27
C GLY A 119 -23.61 7.16 -16.94
N SER A 120 -24.41 8.24 -16.99
CA SER A 120 -25.86 8.18 -16.80
C SER A 120 -26.59 7.37 -17.88
N ASP A 121 -25.93 7.15 -19.02
CA ASP A 121 -26.41 6.30 -20.12
C ASP A 121 -26.06 4.81 -19.94
N GLY A 122 -25.43 4.44 -18.82
CA GLY A 122 -24.99 3.08 -18.51
C GLY A 122 -23.76 2.62 -19.30
N LYS A 123 -23.19 3.48 -20.14
CA LYS A 123 -21.96 3.17 -20.89
C LYS A 123 -20.72 3.48 -20.10
N GLU A 124 -19.63 2.76 -20.40
CA GLU A 124 -18.34 3.07 -19.80
C GLU A 124 -17.89 4.50 -20.13
N ASN A 125 -17.40 5.18 -19.10
CA ASN A 125 -16.91 6.54 -19.23
C ASN A 125 -15.49 6.55 -19.82
N PRO A 126 -15.30 6.99 -21.09
CA PRO A 126 -13.99 6.98 -21.75
C PRO A 126 -12.99 7.93 -21.06
N TYR A 127 -13.48 8.98 -20.42
CA TYR A 127 -12.61 9.94 -19.72
C TYR A 127 -11.89 9.31 -18.52
N LEU A 128 -12.50 8.32 -17.87
CA LEU A 128 -11.85 7.60 -16.77
C LEU A 128 -10.59 6.88 -17.24
N THR A 129 -10.63 6.21 -18.39
CA THR A 129 -9.47 5.50 -18.95
C THR A 129 -8.34 6.48 -19.28
N ILE A 130 -8.66 7.61 -19.92
CA ILE A 130 -7.69 8.66 -20.24
C ILE A 130 -7.08 9.24 -18.96
N MET A 131 -7.92 9.56 -17.96
CA MET A 131 -7.46 10.13 -16.69
C MET A 131 -6.52 9.17 -15.95
N ILE A 132 -6.83 7.88 -15.90
CA ILE A 132 -5.97 6.88 -15.26
C ILE A 132 -4.62 6.79 -15.98
N ALA A 133 -4.61 6.80 -17.32
CA ALA A 133 -3.38 6.79 -18.09
C ALA A 133 -2.51 8.03 -17.80
N VAL A 134 -3.10 9.21 -17.77
CA VAL A 134 -2.40 10.47 -17.44
C VAL A 134 -1.85 10.44 -16.01
N LEU A 135 -2.67 10.06 -15.03
CA LEU A 135 -2.23 9.97 -13.62
C LEU A 135 -1.11 8.95 -13.45
N GLY A 136 -1.16 7.83 -14.18
CA GLY A 136 -0.11 6.83 -14.19
C GLY A 136 1.21 7.36 -14.72
N THR A 137 1.16 8.06 -15.82
CA THR A 137 2.33 8.70 -16.42
C THR A 137 2.93 9.75 -15.50
N CYS A 138 2.10 10.61 -14.89
CA CYS A 138 2.54 11.61 -13.92
C CYS A 138 3.22 10.97 -12.70
N ALA A 139 2.62 9.92 -12.14
CA ALA A 139 3.17 9.20 -11.00
C ALA A 139 4.51 8.50 -11.33
N GLN A 140 4.70 8.04 -12.56
CA GLN A 140 5.96 7.48 -13.02
C GLN A 140 7.03 8.57 -13.15
N MET A 141 6.70 9.70 -13.78
CA MET A 141 7.62 10.84 -13.92
C MET A 141 8.06 11.38 -12.55
N GLU A 142 7.17 11.44 -11.58
CA GLU A 142 7.50 11.85 -10.21
C GLU A 142 8.48 10.87 -9.55
N ARG A 143 8.26 9.56 -9.67
CA ARG A 143 9.20 8.53 -9.17
C ARG A 143 10.58 8.67 -9.82
N GLU A 144 10.64 8.83 -11.12
CA GLU A 144 11.91 9.02 -11.85
C GLU A 144 12.62 10.29 -11.39
N SER A 145 11.89 11.39 -11.20
CA SER A 145 12.43 12.65 -10.67
C SER A 145 12.98 12.49 -9.26
N ILE A 146 12.31 11.73 -8.39
CA ILE A 146 12.79 11.42 -7.03
C ILE A 146 14.05 10.57 -7.11
N HIS A 147 14.08 9.52 -7.94
CA HIS A 147 15.26 8.68 -8.16
C HIS A 147 16.46 9.49 -8.65
N TYR A 148 16.25 10.37 -9.62
CA TYR A 148 17.29 11.25 -10.14
C TYR A 148 17.85 12.18 -9.04
N ARG A 149 16.98 12.83 -8.26
CA ARG A 149 17.39 13.70 -7.14
C ARG A 149 18.17 12.95 -6.07
N LEU A 150 17.74 11.72 -5.72
CA LEU A 150 18.44 10.89 -4.74
C LEU A 150 19.80 10.42 -5.28
N ALA A 151 19.89 10.03 -6.55
CA ALA A 151 21.16 9.62 -7.17
C ALA A 151 22.14 10.77 -7.26
N SER A 152 21.68 11.96 -7.68
CA SER A 152 22.48 13.18 -7.73
C SER A 152 22.97 13.61 -6.34
N GLY A 153 22.07 13.63 -5.35
CA GLY A 153 22.42 13.94 -3.96
C GLY A 153 23.44 12.95 -3.38
N ARG A 154 23.27 11.64 -3.69
CA ARG A 154 24.25 10.60 -3.29
C ARG A 154 25.61 10.84 -3.92
N LYS A 155 25.65 11.20 -5.20
CA LYS A 155 26.93 11.50 -5.88
C LYS A 155 27.65 12.66 -5.22
N VAL A 156 26.97 13.79 -5.02
CA VAL A 156 27.53 14.96 -4.34
C VAL A 156 28.04 14.62 -2.92
N TYR A 157 27.29 13.80 -2.17
CA TYR A 157 27.70 13.35 -0.85
C TYR A 157 28.97 12.49 -0.89
N VAL A 158 29.05 11.55 -1.84
CA VAL A 158 30.25 10.69 -2.04
C VAL A 158 31.46 11.54 -2.41
N ASP A 159 31.31 12.44 -3.39
CA ASP A 159 32.40 13.29 -3.87
C ASP A 159 32.94 14.18 -2.74
N LYS A 160 32.05 14.79 -1.94
CA LYS A 160 32.46 15.55 -0.74
C LYS A 160 33.24 14.70 0.27
N ASN A 161 32.77 13.49 0.56
CA ASN A 161 33.46 12.62 1.53
C ASN A 161 34.79 12.10 0.99
N LEU A 162 34.87 11.76 -0.30
CA LEU A 162 36.12 11.38 -0.93
C LEU A 162 37.18 12.51 -0.85
N ALA A 163 36.77 13.75 -1.10
CA ALA A 163 37.64 14.91 -1.03
C ALA A 163 38.14 15.20 0.40
N THR A 164 37.30 14.94 1.44
CA THR A 164 37.68 15.28 2.83
C THR A 164 38.29 14.12 3.59
N THR A 165 37.83 12.89 3.37
CA THR A 165 38.20 11.71 4.19
C THR A 165 38.86 10.57 3.39
N GLY A 166 38.90 10.69 2.07
CA GLY A 166 39.36 9.63 1.17
C GLY A 166 38.43 8.39 1.13
N LYS A 167 37.21 8.47 1.71
CA LYS A 167 36.21 7.38 1.76
C LYS A 167 34.87 7.87 1.29
N SER A 168 34.09 7.01 0.65
CA SER A 168 32.78 7.37 0.08
C SER A 168 31.73 7.84 1.10
N GLY A 169 31.92 7.57 2.38
CA GLY A 169 30.95 7.85 3.45
C GLY A 169 29.70 6.98 3.40
N LEU A 170 29.57 6.09 2.39
CA LEU A 170 28.48 5.16 2.26
C LEU A 170 28.77 3.83 2.93
N GLY A 171 27.72 3.14 3.38
CA GLY A 171 27.84 1.86 4.05
C GLY A 171 27.83 1.95 5.58
N ARG A 172 28.11 0.84 6.23
CA ARG A 172 28.16 0.78 7.70
C ARG A 172 29.38 1.53 8.22
N LYS A 173 29.20 2.27 9.31
CA LYS A 173 30.31 2.94 10.00
C LYS A 173 31.39 1.90 10.35
N VAL A 174 32.68 2.30 10.22
CA VAL A 174 33.78 1.44 10.63
C VAL A 174 33.62 1.07 12.10
N GLY A 175 33.70 -0.22 12.42
CA GLY A 175 33.49 -0.73 13.79
C GLY A 175 32.03 -0.97 14.20
N TYR A 176 31.04 -0.65 13.35
CA TYR A 176 29.64 -0.98 13.66
C TYR A 176 29.43 -2.50 13.73
N ARG A 177 29.01 -2.97 14.87
CA ARG A 177 28.53 -4.35 15.07
C ARG A 177 27.03 -4.31 15.43
N LYS A 178 26.26 -5.16 14.80
CA LYS A 178 24.83 -5.31 15.12
C LYS A 178 24.71 -5.77 16.60
N PRO A 179 23.81 -5.16 17.41
CA PRO A 179 23.62 -5.58 18.80
C PRO A 179 23.37 -7.09 18.91
N VAL A 180 23.88 -7.68 19.99
CA VAL A 180 23.81 -9.13 20.23
C VAL A 180 22.37 -9.61 20.32
N GLU A 181 21.51 -8.85 21.00
CA GLU A 181 20.08 -9.14 21.16
C GLU A 181 19.38 -9.20 19.80
N THR A 182 19.60 -8.19 18.96
CA THR A 182 19.01 -8.12 17.62
C THR A 182 19.46 -9.28 16.73
N LYS A 183 20.72 -9.72 16.85
CA LYS A 183 21.22 -10.91 16.13
C LYS A 183 20.57 -12.19 16.65
N LYS A 184 20.41 -12.33 17.97
CA LYS A 184 19.77 -13.49 18.57
C LYS A 184 18.31 -13.64 18.15
N GLU A 185 17.62 -12.52 18.04
CA GLU A 185 16.23 -12.47 17.62
C GLU A 185 16.07 -12.81 16.13
N GLU A 186 16.88 -12.18 15.27
CA GLU A 186 16.87 -12.40 13.82
C GLU A 186 17.22 -13.84 13.42
N TYR A 187 18.16 -14.47 14.16
CA TYR A 187 18.63 -15.83 13.87
C TYR A 187 18.14 -16.87 14.90
N LYS A 188 17.02 -16.61 15.58
CA LYS A 188 16.48 -17.48 16.63
C LYS A 188 16.32 -18.93 16.19
N GLU A 189 15.81 -19.16 14.98
CA GLU A 189 15.65 -20.51 14.43
C GLU A 189 16.98 -21.20 14.14
N VAL A 190 17.96 -20.45 13.59
CA VAL A 190 19.32 -20.95 13.37
C VAL A 190 19.92 -21.43 14.70
N PHE A 191 19.81 -20.64 15.76
CA PHE A 191 20.33 -21.02 17.08
C PHE A 191 19.60 -22.21 17.68
N LYS A 192 18.27 -22.33 17.47
CA LYS A 192 17.48 -23.47 17.94
C LYS A 192 17.94 -24.78 17.29
N LEU A 193 18.16 -24.77 15.98
CA LEU A 193 18.61 -25.93 15.23
C LEU A 193 20.08 -26.30 15.54
N LEU A 194 20.95 -25.30 15.72
CA LEU A 194 22.36 -25.54 16.13
C LEU A 194 22.42 -26.18 17.51
N LYS A 195 21.63 -25.71 18.49
CA LYS A 195 21.53 -26.30 19.83
C LYS A 195 20.97 -27.73 19.82
N ALA A 196 20.10 -28.02 18.86
CA ALA A 196 19.57 -29.37 18.66
C ALA A 196 20.56 -30.30 17.92
N GLY A 197 21.81 -29.88 17.66
CA GLY A 197 22.86 -30.70 17.06
C GLY A 197 22.80 -30.87 15.54
N TYR A 198 21.97 -30.10 14.84
CA TYR A 198 21.87 -30.22 13.38
C TYR A 198 23.18 -29.75 12.69
N PRO A 199 23.63 -30.48 11.64
CA PRO A 199 24.84 -30.08 10.90
C PRO A 199 24.60 -28.74 10.15
N ILE A 200 25.66 -27.93 10.02
CA ILE A 200 25.62 -26.57 9.46
C ILE A 200 24.91 -26.52 8.11
N ARG A 201 25.19 -27.48 7.21
CA ARG A 201 24.56 -27.56 5.87
C ARG A 201 23.05 -27.74 5.98
N LYS A 202 22.59 -28.56 6.92
CA LYS A 202 21.14 -28.83 7.13
C LYS A 202 20.45 -27.60 7.72
N VAL A 203 21.09 -26.91 8.67
CA VAL A 203 20.60 -25.65 9.25
C VAL A 203 20.48 -24.57 8.16
N ALA A 204 21.52 -24.39 7.35
CA ALA A 204 21.53 -23.44 6.24
C ALA A 204 20.32 -23.66 5.29
N LYS A 205 20.07 -24.93 4.92
CA LYS A 205 18.97 -25.30 4.02
C LYS A 205 17.58 -25.11 4.64
N LEU A 206 17.42 -25.35 5.94
CA LEU A 206 16.14 -25.24 6.64
C LEU A 206 15.76 -23.79 6.98
N THR A 207 16.77 -22.91 7.16
CA THR A 207 16.55 -21.51 7.57
C THR A 207 16.78 -20.49 6.45
N ASP A 208 17.08 -20.96 5.24
CA ASP A 208 17.44 -20.13 4.06
C ASP A 208 18.58 -19.14 4.34
N VAL A 209 19.51 -19.51 5.25
CA VAL A 209 20.67 -18.71 5.63
C VAL A 209 21.92 -19.36 5.08
N SER A 210 22.84 -18.57 4.48
CA SER A 210 24.07 -19.10 3.90
C SER A 210 24.92 -19.87 4.92
N GLU A 211 25.57 -20.97 4.49
CA GLU A 211 26.45 -21.78 5.35
C GLU A 211 27.55 -20.95 6.03
N SER A 212 28.10 -19.95 5.32
CA SER A 212 29.10 -19.03 5.87
C SER A 212 28.55 -18.20 7.03
N THR A 213 27.31 -17.76 6.93
CA THR A 213 26.63 -17.04 8.01
C THR A 213 26.37 -17.95 9.20
N VAL A 214 25.88 -19.18 8.97
CA VAL A 214 25.65 -20.17 10.05
C VAL A 214 26.97 -20.51 10.76
N LYS A 215 28.07 -20.74 10.02
CA LYS A 215 29.41 -20.97 10.59
C LYS A 215 29.86 -19.79 11.46
N ARG A 216 29.70 -18.56 10.99
CA ARG A 216 30.06 -17.34 11.72
C ARG A 216 29.23 -17.20 13.01
N LEU A 217 27.91 -17.42 12.94
CA LEU A 217 27.03 -17.37 14.11
C LEU A 217 27.40 -18.45 15.14
N LYS A 218 27.65 -19.68 14.69
CA LYS A 218 28.11 -20.76 15.57
C LYS A 218 29.38 -20.37 16.32
N LYS A 219 30.38 -19.81 15.61
CA LYS A 219 31.66 -19.36 16.21
C LYS A 219 31.47 -18.16 17.14
N GLU A 220 30.66 -17.17 16.75
CA GLU A 220 30.46 -15.93 17.50
C GLU A 220 29.71 -16.14 18.83
N PHE A 221 28.77 -17.10 18.85
CA PHE A 221 27.91 -17.38 20.01
C PHE A 221 28.27 -18.67 20.75
N CYS A 222 29.40 -19.30 20.41
CA CYS A 222 29.86 -20.53 21.05
C CYS A 222 28.77 -21.63 21.20
N VAL A 223 27.94 -21.79 20.16
CA VAL A 223 26.92 -22.85 20.15
C VAL A 223 27.62 -24.16 19.78
N CYS A 224 27.77 -25.04 20.75
CA CYS A 224 28.34 -26.38 20.57
C CYS A 224 27.46 -27.28 19.71
#